data_941fd16ae864e86a9e3ae24bdde4b0d5
#
_entry.id   941fd16ae864e86a9e3ae24bdde4b0d5
#
_cell.length_a   1.000
_cell.length_b   1.000
_cell.length_c   1.000
_cell.angle_alpha   90.00
_cell.angle_beta   90.00
_cell.angle_gamma   90.00
#
_symmetry.space_group_name_H-M   'P 1'
#
loop_
_entity.id
_entity.type
_entity.pdbx_description
1 polymer ?
#
loop_
_entity_poly.entity_id
_entity_poly.type
_entity_poly.pdbx_seq_one_letter_code
_entity_poly.pdbx_strand_id
1 'polypeptide(L)'
;MRSWNVRLEDIANMENARRCRAKAGQGKRDRKSVVRFDDDRRLEYLVKKVASGAYIPLPPVEFDHHDKGSGKVRHICCPAFRDQIVHWMIVQALQPCFMQHFIKHTVASIPGRGLEYGRDVIRSWVQSRSSAKWILKTDVRKFYESVDVEILIGMLSRHIRDRRVIDLIRRSLTIPGRTGLTLGSYLSQWMANFYLSDFDHWVKEELQVTCYLRYMDDMTLGFPSKRQARKALELMTARLAKIGLEVKTKGSGSASIFRWRDLFIDMLGYRSYSDGFQELRRRNYLGIRRLAGRIEKNGCSRFQAKSLLSRRGFVVHSDCSSFLNRIETLIQDKKIKEIAHERIAV
;
A
#
# COMPACT_ATOMS: atom_id res chain seq x y z
N MET A 1 -24.74 -7.88 -8.87
CA MET A 1 -23.56 -7.85 -7.96
C MET A 1 -23.21 -9.29 -7.56
N ARG A 2 -21.98 -9.74 -7.71
CA ARG A 2 -21.58 -11.15 -7.43
C ARG A 2 -21.37 -11.33 -5.93
N SER A 3 -22.07 -12.29 -5.32
CA SER A 3 -21.87 -12.65 -3.91
C SER A 3 -20.57 -13.42 -3.73
N TRP A 4 -19.81 -13.11 -2.67
CA TRP A 4 -18.60 -13.82 -2.28
C TRP A 4 -18.95 -14.99 -1.36
N ASN A 5 -18.55 -16.18 -1.75
CA ASN A 5 -18.80 -17.39 -0.96
C ASN A 5 -17.68 -17.57 0.08
N VAL A 6 -17.60 -16.67 1.06
CA VAL A 6 -16.66 -16.72 2.18
C VAL A 6 -17.43 -16.89 3.47
N ARG A 7 -17.08 -17.92 4.24
CA ARG A 7 -17.68 -18.27 5.53
C ARG A 7 -16.66 -18.09 6.65
N LEU A 8 -17.13 -18.01 7.89
CA LEU A 8 -16.25 -17.90 9.04
C LEU A 8 -15.28 -19.09 9.16
N GLU A 9 -15.71 -20.27 8.75
CA GLU A 9 -14.91 -21.50 8.75
C GLU A 9 -13.72 -21.43 7.78
N ASP A 10 -13.83 -20.67 6.69
CA ASP A 10 -12.73 -20.42 5.75
C ASP A 10 -11.64 -19.56 6.39
N ILE A 11 -12.00 -18.73 7.35
CA ILE A 11 -11.10 -17.86 8.10
C ILE A 11 -10.56 -18.58 9.33
N ALA A 12 -11.48 -19.14 10.16
CA ALA A 12 -11.19 -19.68 11.48
C ALA A 12 -10.88 -21.19 11.43
N ASN A 13 -9.79 -21.56 10.76
CA ASN A 13 -9.27 -22.93 10.74
C ASN A 13 -7.75 -22.95 10.95
N MET A 14 -7.22 -24.09 11.39
CA MET A 14 -5.82 -24.22 11.76
C MET A 14 -4.85 -24.12 10.59
N GLU A 15 -5.25 -24.59 9.41
CA GLU A 15 -4.41 -24.50 8.21
C GLU A 15 -4.18 -23.04 7.83
N ASN A 16 -5.26 -22.25 7.74
CA ASN A 16 -5.17 -20.81 7.48
C ASN A 16 -4.36 -20.10 8.58
N ALA A 17 -4.61 -20.42 9.84
CA ALA A 17 -3.93 -19.79 10.97
C ALA A 17 -2.42 -20.05 10.98
N ARG A 18 -1.94 -21.28 10.72
CA ARG A 18 -0.52 -21.62 10.61
C ARG A 18 0.16 -20.85 9.48
N ARG A 19 -0.45 -20.82 8.30
CA ARG A 19 0.03 -20.06 7.14
C ARG A 19 0.12 -18.56 7.45
N CYS A 20 -0.90 -18.02 8.10
CA CYS A 20 -0.99 -16.60 8.46
C CYS A 20 -0.02 -16.21 9.58
N ARG A 21 0.21 -17.08 10.58
CA ARG A 21 1.27 -16.91 11.59
C ARG A 21 2.65 -16.76 10.94
N ALA A 22 2.97 -17.63 10.00
CA ALA A 22 4.25 -17.58 9.28
C ALA A 22 4.41 -16.25 8.52
N LYS A 23 3.36 -15.79 7.80
CA LYS A 23 3.36 -14.51 7.08
C LYS A 23 3.46 -13.31 8.04
N ALA A 24 2.69 -13.29 9.12
CA ALA A 24 2.72 -12.22 10.12
C ALA A 24 4.08 -12.13 10.83
N GLY A 25 4.77 -13.26 11.01
CA GLY A 25 6.09 -13.36 11.64
C GLY A 25 7.27 -13.08 10.72
N GLN A 26 7.07 -12.92 9.43
CA GLN A 26 8.14 -12.71 8.47
C GLN A 26 8.98 -11.47 8.80
N GLY A 27 10.31 -11.63 8.90
CA GLY A 27 11.25 -10.57 9.30
C GLY A 27 11.20 -10.17 10.77
N LYS A 28 10.47 -10.91 11.63
CA LYS A 28 10.29 -10.60 13.06
C LYS A 28 10.45 -11.85 13.95
N ARG A 29 10.99 -12.95 13.45
CA ARG A 29 11.02 -14.25 14.13
C ARG A 29 11.66 -14.21 15.52
N ASP A 30 12.65 -13.35 15.73
CA ASP A 30 13.37 -13.21 17.01
C ASP A 30 12.60 -12.38 18.06
N ARG A 31 11.46 -11.80 17.71
CA ARG A 31 10.68 -11.01 18.67
C ARG A 31 9.96 -11.92 19.66
N LYS A 32 10.07 -11.64 20.96
CA LYS A 32 9.39 -12.38 22.03
C LYS A 32 7.89 -12.60 21.79
N SER A 33 7.21 -11.61 21.22
CA SER A 33 5.77 -11.71 20.87
C SER A 33 5.50 -12.73 19.77
N VAL A 34 6.43 -12.94 18.84
CA VAL A 34 6.32 -13.93 17.74
C VAL A 34 6.65 -15.32 18.28
N VAL A 35 7.78 -15.46 18.99
CA VAL A 35 8.22 -16.73 19.60
C VAL A 35 7.13 -17.33 20.49
N ARG A 36 6.39 -16.50 21.25
CA ARG A 36 5.24 -16.96 22.06
C ARG A 36 4.15 -17.66 21.27
N PHE A 37 4.03 -17.41 19.96
CA PHE A 37 3.03 -18.03 19.09
C PHE A 37 3.58 -19.15 18.21
N ASP A 38 4.83 -19.58 18.43
CA ASP A 38 5.37 -20.78 17.79
C ASP A 38 4.72 -22.06 18.32
N ASP A 39 4.09 -22.00 19.51
CA ASP A 39 3.25 -23.06 20.07
C ASP A 39 1.86 -23.10 19.41
N ASP A 40 1.55 -24.23 18.78
CA ASP A 40 0.26 -24.45 18.13
C ASP A 40 -0.93 -24.42 19.12
N ARG A 41 -0.76 -24.69 20.41
CA ARG A 41 -1.83 -24.59 21.42
C ARG A 41 -2.38 -23.19 21.53
N ARG A 42 -1.51 -22.16 21.49
CA ARG A 42 -1.95 -20.76 21.52
C ARG A 42 -2.66 -20.36 20.24
N LEU A 43 -2.20 -20.88 19.12
CA LEU A 43 -2.83 -20.64 17.83
C LEU A 43 -4.21 -21.31 17.78
N GLU A 44 -4.34 -22.53 18.27
CA GLU A 44 -5.61 -23.27 18.37
C GLU A 44 -6.61 -22.52 19.26
N TYR A 45 -6.16 -22.02 20.42
CA TYR A 45 -6.98 -21.19 21.28
C TYR A 45 -7.47 -19.93 20.55
N LEU A 46 -6.61 -19.26 19.80
CA LEU A 46 -6.98 -18.09 18.99
C LEU A 46 -8.04 -18.44 17.95
N VAL A 47 -7.84 -19.54 17.21
CA VAL A 47 -8.79 -20.04 16.21
C VAL A 47 -10.15 -20.34 16.85
N LYS A 48 -10.18 -21.04 18.00
CA LYS A 48 -11.42 -21.32 18.76
C LYS A 48 -12.15 -20.03 19.16
N LYS A 49 -11.41 -19.00 19.61
CA LYS A 49 -11.98 -17.68 19.93
C LYS A 49 -12.58 -16.97 18.72
N VAL A 50 -11.93 -17.06 17.57
CA VAL A 50 -12.45 -16.48 16.32
C VAL A 50 -13.69 -17.24 15.86
N ALA A 51 -13.65 -18.57 15.85
CA ALA A 51 -14.75 -19.43 15.42
C ALA A 51 -16.02 -19.27 16.30
N SER A 52 -15.85 -19.13 17.61
CA SER A 52 -16.96 -18.93 18.55
C SER A 52 -17.50 -17.50 18.60
N GLY A 53 -16.90 -16.55 17.87
CA GLY A 53 -17.24 -15.13 17.97
C GLY A 53 -16.77 -14.44 19.26
N ALA A 54 -16.02 -15.13 20.11
CA ALA A 54 -15.50 -14.58 21.37
C ALA A 54 -14.13 -13.89 21.22
N TYR A 55 -13.67 -13.67 20.00
CA TYR A 55 -12.45 -12.93 19.73
C TYR A 55 -12.64 -11.43 19.99
N ILE A 56 -11.76 -10.87 20.82
CA ILE A 56 -11.67 -9.42 21.09
C ILE A 56 -10.24 -8.99 20.81
N PRO A 57 -10.01 -7.99 19.93
CA PRO A 57 -8.68 -7.43 19.69
C PRO A 57 -8.06 -6.85 20.96
N LEU A 58 -6.75 -6.92 21.08
CA LEU A 58 -6.02 -6.22 22.14
C LEU A 58 -5.78 -4.75 21.74
N PRO A 59 -5.61 -3.84 22.72
CA PRO A 59 -5.16 -2.50 22.43
C PRO A 59 -3.86 -2.53 21.60
N PRO A 60 -3.76 -1.75 20.51
CA PRO A 60 -2.55 -1.68 19.72
C PRO A 60 -1.45 -0.91 20.47
N VAL A 61 -0.20 -1.14 20.08
CA VAL A 61 0.91 -0.27 20.48
C VAL A 61 0.95 0.92 19.53
N GLU A 62 0.95 2.12 20.09
CA GLU A 62 0.91 3.37 19.35
C GLU A 62 2.24 4.12 19.45
N PHE A 63 2.68 4.69 18.33
CA PHE A 63 3.88 5.53 18.30
C PHE A 63 3.88 6.43 17.06
N ASP A 64 4.59 7.54 17.17
CA ASP A 64 4.79 8.46 16.07
C ASP A 64 6.02 8.07 15.25
N HIS A 65 5.81 7.86 13.97
CA HIS A 65 6.88 7.60 13.00
C HIS A 65 7.21 8.87 12.22
N HIS A 66 8.43 9.36 12.43
CA HIS A 66 8.97 10.50 11.70
C HIS A 66 9.58 10.06 10.37
N ASP A 67 8.91 10.33 9.26
CA ASP A 67 9.47 10.09 7.93
C ASP A 67 10.58 11.12 7.64
N LYS A 68 11.82 10.70 7.82
CA LYS A 68 13.02 11.53 7.57
C LYS A 68 13.10 12.09 6.14
N GLY A 69 12.39 11.49 5.20
CA GLY A 69 12.40 11.92 3.81
C GLY A 69 11.40 13.02 3.47
N SER A 70 10.21 12.99 4.07
CA SER A 70 9.13 13.96 3.83
C SER A 70 8.91 14.95 4.98
N GLY A 71 9.56 14.74 6.12
CA GLY A 71 9.32 15.51 7.36
C GLY A 71 7.93 15.25 7.98
N LYS A 72 7.16 14.32 7.43
CA LYS A 72 5.82 14.01 7.95
C LYS A 72 5.92 13.11 9.17
N VAL A 73 5.14 13.42 10.19
CA VAL A 73 4.87 12.53 11.32
C VAL A 73 3.63 11.71 11.00
N ARG A 74 3.73 10.40 11.17
CA ARG A 74 2.61 9.47 11.01
C ARG A 74 2.36 8.75 12.32
N HIS A 75 1.16 8.86 12.82
CA HIS A 75 0.74 8.09 13.98
C HIS A 75 0.46 6.65 13.56
N ILE A 76 1.24 5.71 14.11
CA ILE A 76 1.17 4.28 13.77
C ILE A 76 0.51 3.54 14.93
N CYS A 77 -0.54 2.78 14.62
CA CYS A 77 -1.20 1.85 15.53
C CYS A 77 -0.81 0.42 15.14
N CYS A 78 0.13 -0.17 15.85
CA CYS A 78 0.63 -1.51 15.59
C CYS A 78 -0.20 -2.54 16.38
N PRO A 79 -1.03 -3.40 15.74
CA PRO A 79 -1.78 -4.44 16.43
C PRO A 79 -0.85 -5.43 17.14
N ALA A 80 -1.31 -6.03 18.25
CA ALA A 80 -0.60 -7.12 18.89
C ALA A 80 -0.38 -8.27 17.90
N PHE A 81 0.68 -9.07 18.09
CA PHE A 81 1.05 -10.09 17.10
C PHE A 81 -0.08 -11.12 16.87
N ARG A 82 -0.83 -11.51 17.91
CA ARG A 82 -1.99 -12.39 17.75
C ARG A 82 -3.07 -11.77 16.86
N ASP A 83 -3.27 -10.45 16.95
CA ASP A 83 -4.26 -9.74 16.14
C ASP A 83 -3.76 -9.55 14.71
N GLN A 84 -2.44 -9.39 14.52
CA GLN A 84 -1.84 -9.45 13.18
C GLN A 84 -2.13 -10.81 12.51
N ILE A 85 -2.08 -11.93 13.25
CA ILE A 85 -2.45 -13.26 12.71
C ILE A 85 -3.90 -13.25 12.23
N VAL A 86 -4.85 -12.74 13.04
CA VAL A 86 -6.27 -12.66 12.67
C VAL A 86 -6.48 -11.77 11.44
N HIS A 87 -5.80 -10.62 11.37
CA HIS A 87 -5.84 -9.74 10.19
C HIS A 87 -5.37 -10.47 8.92
N TRP A 88 -4.29 -11.26 9.01
CA TRP A 88 -3.84 -12.09 7.90
C TRP A 88 -4.85 -13.19 7.56
N MET A 89 -5.49 -13.83 8.55
CA MET A 89 -6.50 -14.87 8.33
C MET A 89 -7.70 -14.32 7.57
N ILE A 90 -8.21 -13.15 7.94
CA ILE A 90 -9.31 -12.46 7.26
C ILE A 90 -8.90 -12.14 5.81
N VAL A 91 -7.76 -11.47 5.63
CA VAL A 91 -7.30 -11.06 4.31
C VAL A 91 -7.03 -12.26 3.42
N GLN A 92 -6.41 -13.33 3.94
CA GLN A 92 -6.09 -14.52 3.15
C GLN A 92 -7.34 -15.20 2.58
N ALA A 93 -8.43 -15.24 3.35
CA ALA A 93 -9.70 -15.81 2.90
C ALA A 93 -10.42 -14.88 1.89
N LEU A 94 -10.34 -13.57 2.08
CA LEU A 94 -11.01 -12.59 1.22
C LEU A 94 -10.19 -12.18 -0.01
N GLN A 95 -8.89 -12.42 -0.02
CA GLN A 95 -7.99 -11.97 -1.08
C GLN A 95 -8.42 -12.38 -2.49
N PRO A 96 -8.86 -13.63 -2.75
CA PRO A 96 -9.34 -14.01 -4.10
C PRO A 96 -10.52 -13.15 -4.57
N CYS A 97 -11.44 -12.82 -3.65
CA CYS A 97 -12.61 -11.99 -3.92
C CYS A 97 -12.21 -10.53 -4.21
N PHE A 98 -11.32 -9.97 -3.39
CA PHE A 98 -10.78 -8.63 -3.62
C PHE A 98 -10.03 -8.52 -4.95
N MET A 99 -9.21 -9.53 -5.29
CA MET A 99 -8.44 -9.54 -6.53
C MET A 99 -9.33 -9.56 -7.79
N GLN A 100 -10.49 -10.19 -7.72
CA GLN A 100 -11.49 -10.19 -8.79
C GLN A 100 -12.28 -8.88 -8.85
N HIS A 101 -12.46 -8.22 -7.70
CA HIS A 101 -13.26 -7.01 -7.58
C HIS A 101 -12.47 -5.75 -7.92
N PHE A 102 -11.19 -5.66 -7.54
CA PHE A 102 -10.38 -4.49 -7.81
C PHE A 102 -10.07 -4.32 -9.30
N ILE A 103 -10.16 -3.11 -9.81
CA ILE A 103 -9.69 -2.80 -11.16
C ILE A 103 -8.19 -3.11 -11.28
N LYS A 104 -7.70 -3.37 -12.50
CA LYS A 104 -6.28 -3.69 -12.74
C LYS A 104 -5.32 -2.62 -12.23
N HIS A 105 -5.70 -1.36 -12.32
CA HIS A 105 -4.86 -0.20 -12.00
C HIS A 105 -5.03 0.32 -10.57
N THR A 106 -5.66 -0.45 -9.68
CA THR A 106 -5.51 -0.29 -8.23
C THR A 106 -4.23 -0.99 -7.81
N VAL A 107 -3.27 -0.22 -7.29
CA VAL A 107 -1.97 -0.72 -6.84
C VAL A 107 -1.76 -0.38 -5.37
N ALA A 108 -0.71 -0.85 -4.76
CA ALA A 108 -0.38 -0.80 -3.34
C ALA A 108 -0.97 -1.94 -2.51
N SER A 109 -0.08 -2.60 -1.77
CA SER A 109 -0.41 -3.72 -0.86
C SER A 109 -1.15 -4.89 -1.53
N ILE A 110 -1.17 -4.93 -2.85
CA ILE A 110 -1.79 -5.98 -3.66
C ILE A 110 -0.68 -6.83 -4.28
N PRO A 111 -0.68 -8.17 -4.12
CA PRO A 111 0.31 -9.04 -4.74
C PRO A 111 0.37 -8.87 -6.26
N GLY A 112 1.59 -8.75 -6.80
CA GLY A 112 1.80 -8.53 -8.24
C GLY A 112 1.46 -7.13 -8.76
N ARG A 113 0.95 -6.22 -7.91
CA ARG A 113 0.58 -4.85 -8.29
C ARG A 113 1.30 -3.82 -7.42
N GLY A 114 2.64 -3.91 -7.40
CA GLY A 114 3.51 -3.01 -6.64
C GLY A 114 3.92 -1.76 -7.42
N LEU A 115 5.02 -1.15 -6.95
CA LEU A 115 5.58 0.09 -7.53
C LEU A 115 5.98 -0.09 -9.00
N GLU A 116 6.57 -1.24 -9.35
CA GLU A 116 7.00 -1.58 -10.72
C GLU A 116 5.81 -1.65 -11.68
N TYR A 117 4.78 -2.40 -11.29
CA TYR A 117 3.56 -2.51 -12.08
C TYR A 117 2.92 -1.14 -12.32
N GLY A 118 2.77 -0.31 -11.26
CA GLY A 118 2.18 1.01 -11.40
C GLY A 118 3.01 1.95 -12.28
N ARG A 119 4.35 1.86 -12.18
CA ARG A 119 5.29 2.59 -13.05
C ARG A 119 5.11 2.20 -14.51
N ASP A 120 5.00 0.91 -14.81
CA ASP A 120 4.83 0.40 -16.19
C ASP A 120 3.47 0.80 -16.77
N VAL A 121 2.43 0.84 -15.94
CA VAL A 121 1.13 1.41 -16.32
C VAL A 121 1.27 2.88 -16.74
N ILE A 122 1.98 3.72 -15.98
CA ILE A 122 2.20 5.13 -16.37
C ILE A 122 3.02 5.19 -17.67
N ARG A 123 4.05 4.35 -17.81
CA ARG A 123 4.87 4.30 -19.05
C ARG A 123 4.01 3.95 -20.27
N SER A 124 3.06 3.03 -20.13
CA SER A 124 2.17 2.64 -21.22
C SER A 124 1.28 3.79 -21.74
N TRP A 125 1.03 4.82 -20.92
CA TRP A 125 0.24 5.98 -21.34
C TRP A 125 0.89 6.80 -22.45
N VAL A 126 2.20 6.66 -22.65
CA VAL A 126 2.92 7.29 -23.79
C VAL A 126 2.35 6.81 -25.13
N GLN A 127 1.90 5.56 -25.20
CA GLN A 127 1.24 5.02 -26.41
C GLN A 127 -0.17 5.61 -26.57
N SER A 128 -0.81 6.05 -25.48
CA SER A 128 -2.13 6.67 -25.47
C SER A 128 -2.06 8.22 -25.40
N ARG A 129 -1.09 8.82 -26.12
CA ARG A 129 -0.79 10.28 -26.08
C ARG A 129 -2.03 11.18 -26.27
N SER A 130 -3.00 10.78 -27.07
CA SER A 130 -4.24 11.53 -27.27
C SER A 130 -5.07 11.62 -25.99
N SER A 131 -5.06 10.57 -25.16
CA SER A 131 -5.84 10.47 -23.92
C SER A 131 -5.11 10.97 -22.68
N ALA A 132 -3.79 11.19 -22.74
CA ALA A 132 -2.96 11.61 -21.59
C ALA A 132 -2.21 12.92 -21.81
N LYS A 133 -2.77 13.87 -22.56
CA LYS A 133 -2.17 15.21 -22.78
C LYS A 133 -2.11 16.04 -21.50
N TRP A 134 -3.15 15.96 -20.70
CA TRP A 134 -3.31 16.65 -19.43
C TRP A 134 -3.40 15.63 -18.31
N ILE A 135 -2.64 15.85 -17.27
CA ILE A 135 -2.62 15.00 -16.08
C ILE A 135 -3.36 15.71 -14.95
N LEU A 136 -4.31 15.00 -14.36
CA LEU A 136 -4.88 15.32 -13.07
C LEU A 136 -4.22 14.42 -12.04
N LYS A 137 -3.59 15.02 -11.06
CA LYS A 137 -3.07 14.33 -9.88
C LYS A 137 -3.79 14.82 -8.65
N THR A 138 -4.23 13.91 -7.77
CA THR A 138 -4.95 14.26 -6.57
C THR A 138 -4.74 13.22 -5.47
N ASP A 139 -4.99 13.62 -4.24
CA ASP A 139 -4.81 12.83 -3.01
C ASP A 139 -6.05 13.06 -2.13
N VAL A 140 -6.42 12.07 -1.31
CA VAL A 140 -7.50 12.19 -0.33
C VAL A 140 -6.95 12.72 0.99
N ARG A 141 -7.63 13.71 1.55
CA ARG A 141 -7.23 14.31 2.83
C ARG A 141 -7.41 13.30 3.95
N LYS A 142 -6.33 13.05 4.73
CA LYS A 142 -6.36 12.16 5.90
C LYS A 142 -7.09 10.84 5.64
N PHE A 143 -6.81 10.19 4.51
CA PHE A 143 -7.60 9.09 3.98
C PHE A 143 -7.96 8.03 5.03
N TYR A 144 -6.97 7.42 5.70
CA TYR A 144 -7.22 6.37 6.69
C TYR A 144 -8.14 6.83 7.81
N GLU A 145 -7.92 8.03 8.34
CA GLU A 145 -8.72 8.62 9.42
C GLU A 145 -10.14 8.98 8.95
N SER A 146 -10.32 9.26 7.64
CA SER A 146 -11.59 9.69 7.05
C SER A 146 -12.47 8.54 6.55
N VAL A 147 -11.97 7.31 6.52
CA VAL A 147 -12.79 6.14 6.16
C VAL A 147 -13.85 5.92 7.23
N ASP A 148 -15.11 5.95 6.83
CA ASP A 148 -16.22 5.56 7.71
C ASP A 148 -16.33 4.03 7.75
N VAL A 149 -16.08 3.44 8.93
CA VAL A 149 -16.08 1.99 9.11
C VAL A 149 -17.48 1.42 8.88
N GLU A 150 -18.56 2.11 9.21
CA GLU A 150 -19.91 1.60 9.01
C GLU A 150 -20.33 1.64 7.52
N ILE A 151 -19.91 2.66 6.78
CA ILE A 151 -20.06 2.66 5.30
C ILE A 151 -19.26 1.49 4.71
N LEU A 152 -18.01 1.28 5.15
CA LEU A 152 -17.18 0.15 4.71
C LEU A 152 -17.84 -1.21 4.99
N ILE A 153 -18.37 -1.39 6.19
CA ILE A 153 -19.11 -2.61 6.59
C ILE A 153 -20.36 -2.77 5.73
N GLY A 154 -21.08 -1.71 5.47
CA GLY A 154 -22.24 -1.72 4.55
C GLY A 154 -21.85 -2.15 3.13
N MET A 155 -20.71 -1.67 2.62
CA MET A 155 -20.17 -2.10 1.32
C MET A 155 -19.82 -3.60 1.32
N LEU A 156 -19.13 -4.10 2.35
CA LEU A 156 -18.77 -5.53 2.47
C LEU A 156 -20.00 -6.42 2.58
N SER A 157 -21.03 -5.99 3.33
CA SER A 157 -22.28 -6.75 3.54
C SER A 157 -23.08 -6.96 2.25
N ARG A 158 -22.85 -6.16 1.23
CA ARG A 158 -23.44 -6.39 -0.12
C ARG A 158 -22.82 -7.59 -0.83
N HIS A 159 -21.62 -8.01 -0.44
CA HIS A 159 -20.86 -9.09 -1.05
C HIS A 159 -20.77 -10.33 -0.16
N ILE A 160 -20.62 -10.17 1.15
CA ILE A 160 -20.42 -11.24 2.13
C ILE A 160 -21.75 -11.53 2.86
N ARG A 161 -22.28 -12.75 2.71
CA ARG A 161 -23.54 -13.16 3.33
C ARG A 161 -23.39 -13.61 4.78
N ASP A 162 -22.23 -14.18 5.15
CA ASP A 162 -21.99 -14.64 6.51
C ASP A 162 -21.77 -13.43 7.45
N ARG A 163 -22.78 -13.13 8.26
CA ARG A 163 -22.74 -12.02 9.23
C ARG A 163 -21.60 -12.17 10.25
N ARG A 164 -21.21 -13.40 10.58
CA ARG A 164 -20.12 -13.67 11.53
C ARG A 164 -18.78 -13.15 10.97
N VAL A 165 -18.58 -13.23 9.65
CA VAL A 165 -17.40 -12.65 8.96
C VAL A 165 -17.44 -11.11 9.04
N ILE A 166 -18.58 -10.52 8.78
CA ILE A 166 -18.77 -9.06 8.88
C ILE A 166 -18.49 -8.57 10.30
N ASP A 167 -19.00 -9.25 11.31
CA ASP A 167 -18.80 -8.90 12.72
C ASP A 167 -17.32 -9.07 13.14
N LEU A 168 -16.63 -10.09 12.63
CA LEU A 168 -15.20 -10.28 12.85
C LEU A 168 -14.40 -9.12 12.25
N ILE A 169 -14.72 -8.72 11.01
CA ILE A 169 -14.05 -7.60 10.33
C ILE A 169 -14.30 -6.30 11.11
N ARG A 170 -15.57 -5.99 11.46
CA ARG A 170 -15.92 -4.79 12.22
C ARG A 170 -15.11 -4.71 13.51
N ARG A 171 -15.12 -5.78 14.32
CA ARG A 171 -14.35 -5.84 15.57
C ARG A 171 -12.84 -5.67 15.37
N SER A 172 -12.30 -6.22 14.29
CA SER A 172 -10.87 -6.12 13.98
C SER A 172 -10.44 -4.73 13.51
N LEU A 173 -11.38 -3.92 13.02
CA LEU A 173 -11.11 -2.54 12.54
C LEU A 173 -11.41 -1.48 13.59
N THR A 174 -12.34 -1.76 14.50
CA THR A 174 -12.80 -0.77 15.50
C THR A 174 -11.85 -0.71 16.68
N ILE A 175 -11.33 0.47 16.96
CA ILE A 175 -10.57 0.78 18.19
C ILE A 175 -11.40 1.76 19.01
N PRO A 176 -11.69 1.46 20.28
CA PRO A 176 -12.46 2.36 21.15
C PRO A 176 -11.89 3.79 21.16
N GLY A 177 -12.75 4.79 21.00
CA GLY A 177 -12.37 6.21 21.01
C GLY A 177 -11.70 6.71 19.72
N ARG A 178 -11.66 5.90 18.65
CA ARG A 178 -11.10 6.29 17.34
C ARG A 178 -12.11 6.14 16.21
N THR A 179 -11.99 7.03 15.24
CA THR A 179 -12.69 6.95 13.95
C THR A 179 -11.71 6.49 12.86
N GLY A 180 -12.25 5.95 11.79
CA GLY A 180 -11.49 5.58 10.61
C GLY A 180 -10.66 4.29 10.74
N LEU A 181 -9.81 4.09 9.75
CA LEU A 181 -8.83 3.00 9.71
C LEU A 181 -7.50 3.45 10.30
N THR A 182 -6.74 2.50 10.82
CA THR A 182 -5.44 2.77 11.44
C THR A 182 -4.27 2.44 10.52
N LEU A 183 -3.25 3.31 10.53
CA LEU A 183 -1.96 3.01 9.93
C LEU A 183 -1.20 1.99 10.76
N GLY A 184 -0.62 0.98 10.10
CA GLY A 184 0.14 -0.10 10.76
C GLY A 184 -0.59 -1.44 10.80
N SER A 185 -1.88 -1.47 10.45
CA SER A 185 -2.67 -2.70 10.30
C SER A 185 -2.65 -3.21 8.86
N TYR A 186 -2.36 -4.50 8.67
CA TYR A 186 -2.44 -5.15 7.35
C TYR A 186 -3.88 -5.21 6.83
N LEU A 187 -4.85 -5.49 7.71
CA LEU A 187 -6.27 -5.49 7.35
C LEU A 187 -6.72 -4.11 6.87
N SER A 188 -6.31 -3.03 7.55
CA SER A 188 -6.66 -1.66 7.16
C SER A 188 -6.23 -1.32 5.73
N GLN A 189 -5.09 -1.84 5.25
CA GLN A 189 -4.61 -1.58 3.90
C GLN A 189 -5.54 -2.17 2.81
N TRP A 190 -6.05 -3.39 3.04
CA TRP A 190 -6.98 -4.04 2.12
C TRP A 190 -8.36 -3.38 2.17
N MET A 191 -8.82 -3.05 3.36
CA MET A 191 -10.10 -2.36 3.57
C MET A 191 -10.10 -0.95 2.98
N ALA A 192 -8.99 -0.22 3.09
CA ALA A 192 -8.80 1.07 2.45
C ALA A 192 -8.87 0.99 0.92
N ASN A 193 -8.23 -0.03 0.31
CA ASN A 193 -8.36 -0.27 -1.12
C ASN A 193 -9.80 -0.62 -1.53
N PHE A 194 -10.48 -1.44 -0.73
CA PHE A 194 -11.86 -1.84 -1.00
C PHE A 194 -12.83 -0.67 -0.86
N TYR A 195 -12.63 0.23 0.10
CA TYR A 195 -13.47 1.42 0.29
C TYR A 195 -13.54 2.32 -0.96
N LEU A 196 -12.45 2.38 -1.72
CA LEU A 196 -12.40 3.14 -2.98
C LEU A 196 -12.71 2.30 -4.23
N SER A 197 -13.04 1.02 -4.10
CA SER A 197 -13.24 0.16 -5.27
C SER A 197 -14.44 0.55 -6.13
N ASP A 198 -15.58 0.89 -5.51
CA ASP A 198 -16.77 1.38 -6.25
C ASP A 198 -16.47 2.73 -6.94
N PHE A 199 -15.61 3.56 -6.34
CA PHE A 199 -15.13 4.78 -6.97
C PHE A 199 -14.20 4.49 -8.15
N ASP A 200 -13.31 3.51 -8.05
CA ASP A 200 -12.44 3.09 -9.15
C ASP A 200 -13.25 2.60 -10.36
N HIS A 201 -14.26 1.77 -10.12
CA HIS A 201 -15.18 1.30 -11.15
C HIS A 201 -15.92 2.48 -11.80
N TRP A 202 -16.44 3.41 -11.01
CA TRP A 202 -17.11 4.60 -11.52
C TRP A 202 -16.18 5.45 -12.41
N VAL A 203 -14.91 5.63 -12.03
CA VAL A 203 -13.91 6.34 -12.85
C VAL A 203 -13.68 5.63 -14.19
N LYS A 204 -13.64 4.30 -14.18
CA LYS A 204 -13.38 3.50 -15.40
C LYS A 204 -14.62 3.36 -16.30
N GLU A 205 -15.78 3.15 -15.72
CA GLU A 205 -17.01 2.73 -16.41
C GLU A 205 -17.90 3.91 -16.74
N GLU A 206 -18.07 4.88 -15.84
CA GLU A 206 -18.95 6.06 -16.03
C GLU A 206 -18.17 7.28 -16.54
N LEU A 207 -17.01 7.63 -15.93
CA LEU A 207 -16.17 8.70 -16.46
C LEU A 207 -15.34 8.28 -17.67
N GLN A 208 -15.26 6.97 -17.96
CA GLN A 208 -14.54 6.37 -19.09
C GLN A 208 -13.07 6.80 -19.20
N VAL A 209 -12.41 7.01 -18.05
CA VAL A 209 -11.00 7.42 -18.02
C VAL A 209 -10.10 6.21 -18.30
N THR A 210 -9.48 6.17 -19.46
CA THR A 210 -8.57 5.08 -19.86
C THR A 210 -7.27 5.11 -19.07
N CYS A 211 -6.65 6.29 -18.96
CA CYS A 211 -5.41 6.52 -18.23
C CYS A 211 -5.72 6.85 -16.76
N TYR A 212 -5.88 5.82 -15.94
CA TYR A 212 -6.14 5.93 -14.50
C TYR A 212 -5.27 4.97 -13.72
N LEU A 213 -4.60 5.48 -12.68
CA LEU A 213 -3.82 4.70 -11.72
C LEU A 213 -4.07 5.23 -10.31
N ARG A 214 -4.33 4.33 -9.37
CA ARG A 214 -4.46 4.66 -7.94
C ARG A 214 -3.47 3.86 -7.10
N TYR A 215 -2.75 4.56 -6.24
CA TYR A 215 -1.90 3.99 -5.20
C TYR A 215 -2.42 4.45 -3.83
N MET A 216 -3.24 3.62 -3.17
CA MET A 216 -4.02 4.01 -1.98
C MET A 216 -4.88 5.24 -2.28
N ASP A 217 -4.56 6.37 -1.65
CA ASP A 217 -5.20 7.68 -1.78
C ASP A 217 -4.63 8.55 -2.90
N ASP A 218 -3.42 8.25 -3.39
CA ASP A 218 -2.76 8.99 -4.49
C ASP A 218 -3.31 8.51 -5.84
N MET A 219 -4.01 9.39 -6.56
CA MET A 219 -4.67 9.12 -7.83
C MET A 219 -4.05 9.95 -8.94
N THR A 220 -3.79 9.32 -10.07
CA THR A 220 -3.28 9.98 -11.27
C THR A 220 -4.13 9.60 -12.47
N LEU A 221 -4.60 10.59 -13.22
CA LEU A 221 -5.49 10.43 -14.36
C LEU A 221 -5.00 11.23 -15.57
N GLY A 222 -5.11 10.66 -16.77
CA GLY A 222 -4.80 11.33 -18.03
C GLY A 222 -6.04 11.72 -18.80
N PHE A 223 -6.02 12.92 -19.41
CA PHE A 223 -7.13 13.48 -20.19
C PHE A 223 -6.64 14.13 -21.49
N PRO A 224 -7.48 14.14 -22.55
CA PRO A 224 -7.19 14.84 -23.80
C PRO A 224 -7.10 16.37 -23.64
N SER A 225 -7.84 16.96 -22.70
CA SER A 225 -7.93 18.42 -22.53
C SER A 225 -8.00 18.83 -21.05
N LYS A 226 -7.55 20.07 -20.78
CA LYS A 226 -7.61 20.68 -19.44
C LYS A 226 -9.05 20.82 -18.94
N ARG A 227 -10.00 21.09 -19.86
CA ARG A 227 -11.43 21.19 -19.53
C ARG A 227 -11.97 19.86 -18.99
N GLN A 228 -11.66 18.75 -19.66
CA GLN A 228 -12.07 17.42 -19.20
C GLN A 228 -11.46 17.08 -17.85
N ALA A 229 -10.16 17.37 -17.64
CA ALA A 229 -9.50 17.15 -16.36
C ALA A 229 -10.15 17.96 -15.21
N ARG A 230 -10.52 19.22 -15.45
CA ARG A 230 -11.24 20.05 -14.46
C ARG A 230 -12.62 19.47 -14.15
N LYS A 231 -13.39 19.12 -15.19
CA LYS A 231 -14.72 18.51 -15.00
C LYS A 231 -14.66 17.22 -14.24
N ALA A 232 -13.66 16.36 -14.54
CA ALA A 232 -13.42 15.13 -13.81
C ALA A 232 -13.10 15.39 -12.33
N LEU A 233 -12.26 16.38 -12.01
CA LEU A 233 -11.94 16.74 -10.63
C LEU A 233 -13.20 17.18 -9.85
N GLU A 234 -14.09 17.98 -10.45
CA GLU A 234 -15.36 18.39 -9.83
C GLU A 234 -16.24 17.17 -9.52
N LEU A 235 -16.43 16.28 -10.52
CA LEU A 235 -17.25 15.08 -10.36
C LEU A 235 -16.66 14.10 -9.37
N MET A 236 -15.32 13.90 -9.37
CA MET A 236 -14.61 13.08 -8.41
C MET A 236 -14.77 13.62 -6.97
N THR A 237 -14.64 14.93 -6.80
CA THR A 237 -14.84 15.58 -5.49
C THR A 237 -16.24 15.34 -4.95
N ALA A 238 -17.26 15.55 -5.79
CA ALA A 238 -18.65 15.29 -5.42
C ALA A 238 -18.92 13.79 -5.12
N ARG A 239 -18.29 12.87 -5.86
CA ARG A 239 -18.45 11.42 -5.65
C ARG A 239 -17.79 10.96 -4.35
N LEU A 240 -16.58 11.42 -4.07
CA LEU A 240 -15.86 11.10 -2.84
C LEU A 240 -16.55 11.65 -1.59
N ALA A 241 -17.14 12.85 -1.69
CA ALA A 241 -17.90 13.44 -0.59
C ALA A 241 -19.10 12.57 -0.16
N LYS A 242 -19.73 11.81 -1.07
CA LYS A 242 -20.83 10.89 -0.76
C LYS A 242 -20.45 9.74 0.17
N ILE A 243 -19.16 9.43 0.24
CA ILE A 243 -18.59 8.41 1.14
C ILE A 243 -17.71 9.03 2.23
N GLY A 244 -17.92 10.31 2.57
CA GLY A 244 -17.21 10.99 3.66
C GLY A 244 -15.75 11.34 3.37
N LEU A 245 -15.30 11.29 2.11
CA LEU A 245 -13.94 11.60 1.72
C LEU A 245 -13.80 12.98 1.08
N GLU A 246 -12.72 13.67 1.39
CA GLU A 246 -12.41 15.00 0.88
C GLU A 246 -11.13 14.96 0.02
N VAL A 247 -11.21 15.56 -1.19
CA VAL A 247 -10.03 15.78 -2.03
C VAL A 247 -9.12 16.81 -1.37
N LYS A 248 -7.84 16.55 -1.35
CA LYS A 248 -6.87 17.46 -0.76
C LYS A 248 -6.64 18.69 -1.65
N THR A 249 -6.94 19.87 -1.12
CA THR A 249 -6.90 21.14 -1.88
C THR A 249 -5.66 21.99 -1.57
N LYS A 250 -4.97 21.76 -0.44
CA LYS A 250 -3.81 22.56 0.00
C LYS A 250 -2.63 21.68 0.41
N GLY A 251 -1.43 22.18 0.21
CA GLY A 251 -0.18 21.54 0.61
C GLY A 251 0.31 20.45 -0.35
N SER A 252 1.33 19.70 0.04
CA SER A 252 1.90 18.62 -0.78
C SER A 252 0.87 17.52 -1.04
N GLY A 253 0.66 17.16 -2.30
CA GLY A 253 -0.35 16.19 -2.75
C GLY A 253 -1.72 16.84 -3.05
N SER A 254 -1.87 18.18 -2.98
CA SER A 254 -3.10 18.84 -3.42
C SER A 254 -3.39 18.58 -4.89
N ALA A 255 -4.69 18.62 -5.25
CA ALA A 255 -5.13 18.43 -6.62
C ALA A 255 -4.42 19.39 -7.58
N SER A 256 -3.83 18.85 -8.63
CA SER A 256 -3.10 19.61 -9.65
C SER A 256 -3.44 19.11 -11.04
N ILE A 257 -3.55 20.05 -12.00
CA ILE A 257 -3.78 19.74 -13.40
C ILE A 257 -2.68 20.43 -14.20
N PHE A 258 -1.91 19.63 -14.92
CA PHE A 258 -0.78 20.10 -15.73
C PHE A 258 -0.72 19.38 -17.07
N ARG A 259 -0.02 19.99 -18.03
CA ARG A 259 0.27 19.37 -19.32
C ARG A 259 1.45 18.42 -19.16
N TRP A 260 1.29 17.14 -19.52
CA TRP A 260 2.35 16.13 -19.32
C TRP A 260 3.63 16.43 -20.08
N ARG A 261 3.52 17.07 -21.24
CA ARG A 261 4.69 17.51 -22.03
C ARG A 261 5.56 18.54 -21.29
N ASP A 262 4.94 19.37 -20.43
CA ASP A 262 5.64 20.48 -19.77
C ASP A 262 6.17 20.10 -18.38
N LEU A 263 5.59 19.05 -17.76
CA LEU A 263 5.96 18.56 -16.44
C LEU A 263 5.96 17.03 -16.41
N PHE A 264 6.48 16.47 -15.34
CA PHE A 264 6.52 15.02 -15.10
C PHE A 264 5.43 14.57 -14.12
N ILE A 265 5.03 13.30 -14.22
CA ILE A 265 4.20 12.63 -13.21
C ILE A 265 5.13 12.15 -12.08
N ASP A 266 4.99 12.74 -10.88
CA ASP A 266 5.74 12.34 -9.69
C ASP A 266 4.91 11.35 -8.86
N MET A 267 5.08 10.04 -9.06
CA MET A 267 4.35 8.97 -8.40
C MET A 267 5.25 7.75 -8.15
N LEU A 268 4.95 6.95 -7.13
CA LEU A 268 5.61 5.66 -6.86
C LEU A 268 7.14 5.73 -6.62
N GLY A 269 7.66 6.91 -6.37
CA GLY A 269 9.10 7.09 -6.18
C GLY A 269 9.87 7.45 -7.44
N TYR A 270 9.17 7.63 -8.56
CA TYR A 270 9.71 7.99 -9.87
C TYR A 270 9.09 9.29 -10.39
N ARG A 271 9.76 9.87 -11.37
CA ARG A 271 9.27 10.94 -12.23
C ARG A 271 9.16 10.39 -13.63
N SER A 272 7.94 10.36 -14.17
CA SER A 272 7.64 9.83 -15.50
C SER A 272 7.36 10.96 -16.47
N TYR A 273 8.09 10.99 -17.57
CA TYR A 273 8.00 12.01 -18.62
C TYR A 273 7.13 11.54 -19.78
N SER A 274 6.67 12.46 -20.60
CA SER A 274 5.76 12.19 -21.73
C SER A 274 6.41 11.46 -22.91
N ASP A 275 7.72 11.34 -22.93
CA ASP A 275 8.51 10.53 -23.88
C ASP A 275 8.70 9.08 -23.42
N GLY A 276 8.28 8.78 -22.19
CA GLY A 276 8.41 7.45 -21.57
C GLY A 276 9.62 7.30 -20.66
N PHE A 277 10.52 8.29 -20.61
CA PHE A 277 11.64 8.27 -19.70
C PHE A 277 11.18 8.32 -18.24
N GLN A 278 11.79 7.51 -17.38
CA GLN A 278 11.46 7.42 -15.96
C GLN A 278 12.71 7.51 -15.10
N GLU A 279 12.85 8.62 -14.42
CA GLU A 279 13.94 8.84 -13.49
C GLU A 279 13.51 8.62 -12.03
N LEU A 280 14.51 8.41 -11.18
CA LEU A 280 14.26 8.39 -9.74
C LEU A 280 13.76 9.75 -9.24
N ARG A 281 12.77 9.73 -8.35
CA ARG A 281 12.41 10.94 -7.59
C ARG A 281 13.66 11.51 -6.93
N ARG A 282 13.91 12.81 -7.09
CA ARG A 282 15.13 13.51 -6.60
C ARG A 282 15.52 13.12 -5.17
N ARG A 283 14.55 13.01 -4.28
CA ARG A 283 14.76 12.58 -2.89
C ARG A 283 15.38 11.19 -2.79
N ASN A 284 14.85 10.22 -3.55
CA ASN A 284 15.34 8.85 -3.57
C ASN A 284 16.74 8.79 -4.15
N TYR A 285 16.98 9.44 -5.28
CA TYR A 285 18.29 9.57 -5.91
C TYR A 285 19.35 10.13 -4.94
N LEU A 286 19.08 11.29 -4.31
CA LEU A 286 20.01 11.91 -3.37
C LEU A 286 20.25 11.03 -2.14
N GLY A 287 19.22 10.34 -1.64
CA GLY A 287 19.34 9.42 -0.51
C GLY A 287 20.25 8.24 -0.81
N ILE A 288 20.12 7.63 -1.98
CA ILE A 288 20.98 6.53 -2.44
C ILE A 288 22.40 7.01 -2.70
N ARG A 289 22.56 8.13 -3.41
CA ARG A 289 23.87 8.74 -3.71
C ARG A 289 24.67 9.06 -2.43
N ARG A 290 24.00 9.63 -1.40
CA ARG A 290 24.65 9.93 -0.12
C ARG A 290 25.05 8.67 0.64
N LEU A 291 24.24 7.62 0.57
CA LEU A 291 24.55 6.33 1.20
C LEU A 291 25.75 5.68 0.49
N ALA A 292 25.73 5.63 -0.82
CA ALA A 292 26.83 5.10 -1.63
C ALA A 292 28.15 5.83 -1.34
N GLY A 293 28.15 7.17 -1.36
CA GLY A 293 29.35 7.97 -1.07
C GLY A 293 29.89 7.78 0.36
N ARG A 294 29.03 7.48 1.35
CA ARG A 294 29.50 7.13 2.70
C ARG A 294 30.16 5.75 2.75
N ILE A 295 29.60 4.79 2.03
CA ILE A 295 30.16 3.43 1.93
C ILE A 295 31.51 3.45 1.21
N GLU A 296 31.62 4.23 0.13
CA GLU A 296 32.87 4.41 -0.61
C GLU A 296 34.00 4.95 0.29
N LYS A 297 33.71 5.96 1.11
CA LYS A 297 34.68 6.66 1.96
C LYS A 297 35.02 5.89 3.25
N ASN A 298 34.04 5.33 3.94
CA ASN A 298 34.16 4.89 5.33
C ASN A 298 33.97 3.37 5.50
N GLY A 299 33.83 2.61 4.42
CA GLY A 299 33.44 1.22 4.47
C GLY A 299 31.95 1.02 4.69
N CYS A 300 31.52 -0.24 4.85
CA CYS A 300 30.10 -0.61 4.85
C CYS A 300 29.73 -1.41 6.11
N SER A 301 28.83 -0.88 6.92
CA SER A 301 28.18 -1.67 7.97
C SER A 301 27.07 -2.55 7.39
N ARG A 302 26.73 -3.64 8.10
CA ARG A 302 25.63 -4.54 7.72
C ARG A 302 24.29 -3.82 7.51
N PHE A 303 23.98 -2.83 8.34
CA PHE A 303 22.79 -2.02 8.19
C PHE A 303 22.81 -1.19 6.88
N GLN A 304 23.95 -0.58 6.56
CA GLN A 304 24.15 0.17 5.32
C GLN A 304 24.07 -0.74 4.10
N ALA A 305 24.67 -1.95 4.17
CA ALA A 305 24.60 -2.95 3.12
C ALA A 305 23.13 -3.33 2.81
N LYS A 306 22.36 -3.73 3.83
CA LYS A 306 20.93 -4.03 3.69
C LYS A 306 20.13 -2.84 3.14
N SER A 307 20.42 -1.63 3.62
CA SER A 307 19.76 -0.40 3.14
C SER A 307 20.07 -0.10 1.68
N LEU A 308 21.31 -0.30 1.22
CA LEU A 308 21.70 -0.09 -0.16
C LEU A 308 21.05 -1.11 -1.09
N LEU A 309 21.08 -2.41 -0.72
CA LEU A 309 20.44 -3.48 -1.48
C LEU A 309 18.93 -3.28 -1.61
N SER A 310 18.25 -2.88 -0.53
CA SER A 310 16.82 -2.56 -0.57
C SER A 310 16.51 -1.40 -1.51
N ARG A 311 17.34 -0.35 -1.53
CA ARG A 311 17.15 0.82 -2.38
C ARG A 311 17.61 0.61 -3.82
N ARG A 312 18.47 -0.37 -4.08
CA ARG A 312 18.91 -0.78 -5.42
C ARG A 312 17.72 -1.07 -6.34
N GLY A 313 16.65 -1.68 -5.80
CA GLY A 313 15.43 -1.95 -6.55
C GLY A 313 14.86 -0.72 -7.25
N PHE A 314 14.85 0.45 -6.59
CA PHE A 314 14.44 1.69 -7.25
C PHE A 314 15.33 2.08 -8.44
N VAL A 315 16.66 1.85 -8.33
CA VAL A 315 17.61 2.22 -9.40
C VAL A 315 17.45 1.28 -10.59
N VAL A 316 17.38 -0.03 -10.36
CA VAL A 316 17.19 -1.07 -11.39
C VAL A 316 15.96 -0.81 -12.26
N HIS A 317 14.90 -0.33 -11.64
CA HIS A 317 13.64 -0.07 -12.34
C HIS A 317 13.50 1.36 -12.87
N SER A 318 14.58 2.14 -12.91
CA SER A 318 14.64 3.46 -13.53
C SER A 318 15.46 3.45 -14.80
N ASP A 319 15.32 4.48 -15.64
CA ASP A 319 16.13 4.63 -16.86
C ASP A 319 17.48 5.33 -16.57
N CYS A 320 17.90 5.36 -15.30
CA CYS A 320 19.15 5.97 -14.84
C CYS A 320 20.34 4.99 -14.94
N SER A 321 20.68 4.54 -16.16
CA SER A 321 21.67 3.47 -16.41
C SER A 321 23.07 3.77 -15.84
N SER A 322 23.59 4.97 -16.00
CA SER A 322 24.91 5.37 -15.46
C SER A 322 24.95 5.32 -13.93
N PHE A 323 23.86 5.69 -13.28
CA PHE A 323 23.75 5.60 -11.83
C PHE A 323 23.61 4.14 -11.36
N LEU A 324 22.90 3.31 -12.11
CA LEU A 324 22.81 1.87 -11.86
C LEU A 324 24.20 1.24 -11.93
N ASN A 325 24.94 1.48 -12.98
CA ASN A 325 26.31 0.93 -13.17
C ASN A 325 27.20 1.28 -11.97
N ARG A 326 27.18 2.55 -11.52
CA ARG A 326 27.93 2.96 -10.33
C ARG A 326 27.53 2.16 -9.07
N ILE A 327 26.24 1.95 -8.85
CA ILE A 327 25.75 1.21 -7.67
C ILE A 327 26.14 -0.26 -7.77
N GLU A 328 26.06 -0.88 -8.96
CA GLU A 328 26.46 -2.28 -9.16
C GLU A 328 27.98 -2.46 -8.92
N THR A 329 28.80 -1.57 -9.46
CA THR A 329 30.27 -1.58 -9.21
C THR A 329 30.55 -1.49 -7.71
N LEU A 330 29.92 -0.54 -7.01
CA LEU A 330 30.10 -0.41 -5.56
C LEU A 330 29.69 -1.67 -4.79
N ILE A 331 28.59 -2.33 -5.21
CA ILE A 331 28.11 -3.57 -4.59
C ILE A 331 29.12 -4.70 -4.75
N GLN A 332 29.77 -4.80 -5.92
CA GLN A 332 30.80 -5.81 -6.20
C GLN A 332 32.10 -5.49 -5.43
N ASP A 333 32.66 -4.30 -5.59
CA ASP A 333 33.96 -3.88 -5.03
C ASP A 333 33.98 -3.98 -3.50
N LYS A 334 32.88 -3.64 -2.84
CA LYS A 334 32.74 -3.66 -1.36
C LYS A 334 32.07 -4.93 -0.83
N LYS A 335 31.89 -5.96 -1.66
CA LYS A 335 31.26 -7.23 -1.26
C LYS A 335 29.97 -7.03 -0.45
N ILE A 336 29.16 -6.07 -0.84
CA ILE A 336 27.97 -5.61 -0.08
C ILE A 336 26.98 -6.72 0.20
N LYS A 337 26.83 -7.68 -0.73
CA LYS A 337 25.93 -8.84 -0.55
C LYS A 337 26.40 -9.74 0.58
N GLU A 338 27.70 -10.01 0.65
CA GLU A 338 28.31 -10.84 1.72
C GLU A 338 28.11 -10.20 3.08
N ILE A 339 28.45 -8.90 3.22
CA ILE A 339 28.24 -8.11 4.46
C ILE A 339 26.77 -8.11 4.90
N ALA A 340 25.83 -8.01 3.95
CA ALA A 340 24.40 -8.01 4.27
C ALA A 340 23.91 -9.35 4.84
N HIS A 341 24.53 -10.47 4.42
CA HIS A 341 24.13 -11.83 4.77
C HIS A 341 24.97 -12.45 5.90
N GLU A 342 26.08 -11.82 6.31
CA GLU A 342 26.86 -12.29 7.47
C GLU A 342 25.93 -12.56 8.66
N ARG A 343 25.98 -13.79 9.19
CA ARG A 343 25.33 -14.11 10.47
C ARG A 343 26.21 -13.49 11.57
N ILE A 344 25.60 -12.68 12.42
CA ILE A 344 26.25 -12.31 13.68
C ILE A 344 26.41 -13.63 14.44
N ALA A 345 27.63 -14.06 14.62
CA ALA A 345 27.92 -15.10 15.62
C ALA A 345 27.50 -14.49 16.97
N VAL A 346 26.45 -15.05 17.57
CA VAL A 346 25.96 -14.70 18.91
C VAL A 346 26.68 -15.61 19.87
#